data_da1939ba635de2f0e3e4aaa24a881e0e
#
_entry.id   da1939ba635de2f0e3e4aaa24a881e0e
#
_cell.length_a   1.000
_cell.length_b   1.000
_cell.length_c   1.000
_cell.angle_alpha   90.00
_cell.angle_beta   90.00
_cell.angle_gamma   90.00
#
_symmetry.space_group_name_H-M   'P 1'
#
loop_
_entity.id
_entity.type
_entity.pdbx_description
1 polymer ?
#
loop_
_entity_poly.entity_id
_entity_poly.type
_entity_poly.pdbx_seq_one_letter_code
_entity_poly.pdbx_strand_id
1 'polypeptide(L)'
;MRLKNKSIIVTGAGSGIGEGIAKQLASEGASVLVNDVNTAMGEAVAAAIVKTGGVASFFHADVTNSAQVKALITEAVKRYGKLDVMVNNAGWTHRNQPALDVSEDDFDKCYAINVKSIYLSTIHAVPVFRAQGGGSFINIASTAGVRPRPGLTWYNGSKGAVITTSKSLAAELGPDNIRVNCINPVFNPDTGLSAEFAGGPIDEERKAKFRASIPLGRFSTALDVANAALYLASDEADFISGVCIEVDGARCV
;
A
#
# COMPACT_ATOMS: atom_id res chain seq x y z
N MET A 1 1.14 -21.80 -6.62
CA MET A 1 1.75 -20.80 -5.73
C MET A 1 2.63 -19.88 -6.56
N ARG A 2 2.12 -18.71 -6.88
CA ARG A 2 2.75 -17.73 -7.78
C ARG A 2 3.92 -16.98 -7.14
N LEU A 3 4.02 -17.01 -5.79
CA LEU A 3 5.03 -16.28 -5.01
C LEU A 3 5.92 -17.22 -4.18
N LYS A 4 6.03 -18.48 -4.58
CA LYS A 4 6.89 -19.44 -3.88
C LYS A 4 8.32 -18.90 -3.76
N ASN A 5 8.87 -18.91 -2.55
CA ASN A 5 10.21 -18.41 -2.22
C ASN A 5 10.40 -16.89 -2.35
N LYS A 6 9.34 -16.07 -2.49
CA LYS A 6 9.44 -14.61 -2.41
C LYS A 6 9.36 -14.15 -0.95
N SER A 7 10.18 -13.18 -0.59
CA SER A 7 10.14 -12.46 0.69
C SER A 7 9.54 -11.07 0.47
N ILE A 8 8.50 -10.72 1.22
CA ILE A 8 7.69 -9.53 0.98
C ILE A 8 7.45 -8.78 2.30
N ILE A 9 7.64 -7.47 2.29
CA ILE A 9 7.18 -6.57 3.36
C ILE A 9 5.86 -5.95 2.92
N VAL A 10 4.86 -5.90 3.82
CA VAL A 10 3.63 -5.13 3.63
C VAL A 10 3.47 -4.17 4.80
N THR A 11 3.48 -2.85 4.52
CA THR A 11 3.33 -1.81 5.55
C THR A 11 1.86 -1.46 5.78
N GLY A 12 1.50 -1.07 7.02
CA GLY A 12 0.11 -0.81 7.40
C GLY A 12 -0.76 -2.05 7.21
N ALA A 13 -0.22 -3.22 7.53
CA ALA A 13 -0.84 -4.52 7.24
C ALA A 13 -1.63 -5.10 8.42
N GLY A 14 -1.83 -4.33 9.49
CA GLY A 14 -2.65 -4.75 10.63
C GLY A 14 -4.16 -4.75 10.34
N SER A 15 -4.61 -4.13 9.24
CA SER A 15 -6.03 -4.07 8.89
C SER A 15 -6.27 -3.78 7.42
N GLY A 16 -7.53 -3.88 6.98
CA GLY A 16 -8.05 -3.36 5.71
C GLY A 16 -7.31 -3.90 4.47
N ILE A 17 -6.89 -2.99 3.59
CA ILE A 17 -6.22 -3.35 2.32
C ILE A 17 -4.89 -4.05 2.59
N GLY A 18 -4.08 -3.54 3.52
CA GLY A 18 -2.78 -4.12 3.86
C GLY A 18 -2.89 -5.54 4.42
N GLU A 19 -3.85 -5.79 5.30
CA GLU A 19 -4.17 -7.12 5.80
C GLU A 19 -4.57 -8.07 4.65
N GLY A 20 -5.46 -7.60 3.75
CA GLY A 20 -5.89 -8.39 2.58
C GLY A 20 -4.71 -8.73 1.67
N ILE A 21 -3.83 -7.76 1.39
CA ILE A 21 -2.60 -7.99 0.60
C ILE A 21 -1.71 -9.01 1.30
N ALA A 22 -1.39 -8.84 2.60
CA ALA A 22 -0.53 -9.74 3.33
C ALA A 22 -1.04 -11.19 3.31
N LYS A 23 -2.34 -11.40 3.56
CA LYS A 23 -2.97 -12.71 3.53
C LYS A 23 -2.94 -13.33 2.13
N GLN A 24 -3.27 -12.58 1.09
CA GLN A 24 -3.29 -13.07 -0.29
C GLN A 24 -1.90 -13.45 -0.77
N LEU A 25 -0.88 -12.62 -0.51
CA LEU A 25 0.48 -12.92 -0.94
C LEU A 25 1.05 -14.16 -0.20
N ALA A 26 0.74 -14.29 1.10
CA ALA A 26 1.14 -15.48 1.87
C ALA A 26 0.46 -16.75 1.39
N SER A 27 -0.84 -16.71 1.02
CA SER A 27 -1.56 -17.89 0.48
C SER A 27 -0.99 -18.38 -0.85
N GLU A 28 -0.29 -17.50 -1.57
CA GLU A 28 0.42 -17.80 -2.82
C GLU A 28 1.91 -18.17 -2.62
N GLY A 29 2.30 -18.43 -1.36
CA GLY A 29 3.60 -19.01 -1.00
C GLY A 29 4.69 -17.99 -0.68
N ALA A 30 4.38 -16.72 -0.51
CA ALA A 30 5.33 -15.72 -0.04
C ALA A 30 5.59 -15.87 1.47
N SER A 31 6.82 -15.54 1.88
CA SER A 31 7.15 -15.23 3.28
C SER A 31 6.89 -13.75 3.51
N VAL A 32 5.91 -13.42 4.37
CA VAL A 32 5.43 -12.04 4.54
C VAL A 32 5.86 -11.47 5.89
N LEU A 33 6.56 -10.33 5.87
CA LEU A 33 6.78 -9.51 7.05
C LEU A 33 5.66 -8.47 7.14
N VAL A 34 4.72 -8.72 8.04
CA VAL A 34 3.61 -7.82 8.37
C VAL A 34 4.16 -6.65 9.20
N ASN A 35 3.98 -5.43 8.74
CA ASN A 35 4.35 -4.23 9.49
C ASN A 35 3.13 -3.37 9.79
N ASP A 36 3.05 -2.89 11.01
CA ASP A 36 2.08 -1.90 11.46
C ASP A 36 2.61 -1.18 12.70
N VAL A 37 2.08 0.02 13.00
CA VAL A 37 2.32 0.73 14.26
C VAL A 37 1.44 0.18 15.38
N ASN A 38 0.35 -0.51 15.05
CA ASN A 38 -0.49 -1.23 16.00
C ASN A 38 -0.01 -2.68 16.15
N THR A 39 0.73 -2.93 17.21
CA THR A 39 1.32 -4.25 17.48
C THR A 39 0.27 -5.35 17.55
N ALA A 40 -0.82 -5.13 18.30
CA ALA A 40 -1.84 -6.16 18.50
C ALA A 40 -2.53 -6.58 17.19
N MET A 41 -2.84 -5.60 16.32
CA MET A 41 -3.46 -5.88 15.02
C MET A 41 -2.47 -6.57 14.07
N GLY A 42 -1.23 -6.10 14.00
CA GLY A 42 -0.21 -6.71 13.14
C GLY A 42 0.14 -8.14 13.55
N GLU A 43 0.27 -8.42 14.85
CA GLU A 43 0.48 -9.78 15.37
C GLU A 43 -0.69 -10.69 15.06
N ALA A 44 -1.93 -10.20 15.19
CA ALA A 44 -3.13 -10.98 14.88
C ALA A 44 -3.18 -11.37 13.40
N VAL A 45 -2.80 -10.47 12.48
CA VAL A 45 -2.72 -10.78 11.04
C VAL A 45 -1.63 -11.81 10.76
N ALA A 46 -0.43 -11.65 11.32
CA ALA A 46 0.64 -12.62 11.14
C ALA A 46 0.25 -14.01 11.67
N ALA A 47 -0.36 -14.08 12.85
CA ALA A 47 -0.87 -15.32 13.44
C ALA A 47 -1.97 -15.97 12.57
N ALA A 48 -2.88 -15.17 12.01
CA ALA A 48 -3.94 -15.67 11.12
C ALA A 48 -3.34 -16.30 9.85
N ILE A 49 -2.32 -15.70 9.27
CA ILE A 49 -1.60 -16.25 8.10
C ILE A 49 -0.95 -17.59 8.46
N VAL A 50 -0.23 -17.67 9.59
CA VAL A 50 0.43 -18.89 10.04
C VAL A 50 -0.60 -19.99 10.32
N LYS A 51 -1.75 -19.67 10.92
CA LYS A 51 -2.84 -20.61 11.19
C LYS A 51 -3.39 -21.26 9.91
N THR A 52 -3.34 -20.57 8.79
CA THR A 52 -3.78 -21.11 7.48
C THR A 52 -2.65 -21.78 6.68
N GLY A 53 -1.47 -22.01 7.30
CA GLY A 53 -0.33 -22.69 6.69
C GLY A 53 0.60 -21.79 5.89
N GLY A 54 0.40 -20.45 5.90
CA GLY A 54 1.31 -19.49 5.30
C GLY A 54 2.52 -19.17 6.18
N VAL A 55 3.49 -18.46 5.63
CA VAL A 55 4.69 -17.98 6.35
C VAL A 55 4.57 -16.48 6.58
N ALA A 56 4.44 -16.08 7.83
CA ALA A 56 4.41 -14.66 8.19
C ALA A 56 5.05 -14.42 9.57
N SER A 57 5.52 -13.20 9.76
CA SER A 57 5.92 -12.68 11.07
C SER A 57 5.56 -11.18 11.14
N PHE A 58 5.48 -10.65 12.35
CA PHE A 58 5.20 -9.24 12.59
C PHE A 58 6.49 -8.48 12.96
N PHE A 59 6.55 -7.22 12.56
CA PHE A 59 7.56 -6.27 13.00
C PHE A 59 6.95 -4.86 13.16
N HIS A 60 7.03 -4.31 14.39
CA HIS A 60 6.58 -2.95 14.66
C HIS A 60 7.55 -1.94 14.04
N ALA A 61 7.04 -1.04 13.20
CA ALA A 61 7.79 0.12 12.74
C ALA A 61 6.84 1.23 12.29
N ASP A 62 7.18 2.46 12.64
CA ASP A 62 6.60 3.67 12.09
C ASP A 62 7.29 3.99 10.75
N VAL A 63 6.53 3.96 9.66
CA VAL A 63 7.02 4.22 8.31
C VAL A 63 7.52 5.66 8.08
N THR A 64 7.23 6.59 9.00
CA THR A 64 7.73 7.96 8.97
C THR A 64 9.12 8.13 9.61
N ASN A 65 9.59 7.07 10.32
CA ASN A 65 10.88 7.04 11.01
C ASN A 65 11.93 6.26 10.21
N SER A 66 12.96 6.94 9.74
CA SER A 66 14.01 6.36 8.88
C SER A 66 14.72 5.16 9.52
N ALA A 67 15.06 5.25 10.81
CA ALA A 67 15.78 4.17 11.51
C ALA A 67 14.89 2.92 11.66
N GLN A 68 13.59 3.10 11.91
CA GLN A 68 12.64 1.98 12.02
C GLN A 68 12.37 1.34 10.65
N VAL A 69 12.27 2.11 9.57
CA VAL A 69 12.15 1.57 8.20
C VAL A 69 13.40 0.77 7.82
N LYS A 70 14.59 1.27 8.14
CA LYS A 70 15.84 0.52 7.95
C LYS A 70 15.83 -0.79 8.72
N ALA A 71 15.40 -0.76 9.99
CA ALA A 71 15.32 -1.95 10.83
C ALA A 71 14.31 -2.98 10.29
N LEU A 72 13.15 -2.52 9.80
CA LEU A 72 12.13 -3.36 9.16
C LEU A 72 12.68 -4.13 7.95
N ILE A 73 13.40 -3.42 7.05
CA ILE A 73 14.02 -4.02 5.86
C ILE A 73 15.12 -5.00 6.26
N THR A 74 15.97 -4.62 7.22
CA THR A 74 17.02 -5.49 7.75
C THR A 74 16.45 -6.77 8.36
N GLU A 75 15.33 -6.65 9.08
CA GLU A 75 14.68 -7.80 9.71
C GLU A 75 14.08 -8.76 8.67
N ALA A 76 13.52 -8.25 7.56
CA ALA A 76 13.04 -9.10 6.47
C ALA A 76 14.19 -9.93 5.87
N VAL A 77 15.33 -9.29 5.57
CA VAL A 77 16.51 -9.97 5.05
C VAL A 77 17.05 -10.98 6.05
N LYS A 78 17.12 -10.64 7.33
CA LYS A 78 17.59 -11.53 8.41
C LYS A 78 16.70 -12.78 8.53
N ARG A 79 15.36 -12.62 8.46
CA ARG A 79 14.42 -13.74 8.65
C ARG A 79 14.30 -14.62 7.43
N TYR A 80 14.29 -14.02 6.24
CA TYR A 80 13.92 -14.72 5.01
C TYR A 80 15.08 -14.82 3.99
N GLY A 81 16.27 -14.28 4.34
CA GLY A 81 17.47 -14.36 3.52
C GLY A 81 17.55 -13.31 2.40
N LYS A 82 16.43 -12.63 2.08
CA LYS A 82 16.31 -11.65 1.00
C LYS A 82 15.06 -10.78 1.19
N LEU A 83 14.92 -9.76 0.32
CA LEU A 83 13.68 -9.00 0.16
C LEU A 83 13.36 -8.90 -1.34
N ASP A 84 12.29 -9.55 -1.81
CA ASP A 84 11.90 -9.49 -3.23
C ASP A 84 10.93 -8.35 -3.54
N VAL A 85 9.99 -8.05 -2.61
CA VAL A 85 8.95 -7.04 -2.83
C VAL A 85 8.74 -6.19 -1.59
N MET A 86 8.70 -4.86 -1.80
CA MET A 86 8.29 -3.88 -0.80
C MET A 86 6.92 -3.31 -1.17
N VAL A 87 5.89 -3.62 -0.38
CA VAL A 87 4.54 -3.07 -0.55
C VAL A 87 4.36 -1.90 0.40
N ASN A 88 4.39 -0.68 -0.14
CA ASN A 88 4.13 0.56 0.58
C ASN A 88 2.62 0.80 0.61
N ASN A 89 1.94 0.19 1.60
CA ASN A 89 0.49 0.30 1.75
C ASN A 89 0.10 1.26 2.89
N ALA A 90 0.93 1.46 3.90
CA ALA A 90 0.63 2.40 4.98
C ALA A 90 0.18 3.76 4.42
N GLY A 91 -0.94 4.26 4.89
CA GLY A 91 -1.51 5.51 4.41
C GLY A 91 -2.42 6.15 5.44
N TRP A 92 -2.62 7.45 5.31
CA TRP A 92 -3.48 8.23 6.18
C TRP A 92 -4.16 9.37 5.38
N THR A 93 -5.33 9.80 5.84
CA THR A 93 -6.04 10.96 5.30
C THR A 93 -6.49 11.87 6.44
N HIS A 94 -6.46 13.18 6.20
CA HIS A 94 -7.19 14.11 7.05
C HIS A 94 -8.70 13.94 6.86
N ARG A 95 -9.48 14.46 7.80
CA ARG A 95 -10.93 14.49 7.68
C ARG A 95 -11.35 15.27 6.43
N ASN A 96 -12.37 14.80 5.72
CA ASN A 96 -12.96 15.52 4.59
C ASN A 96 -13.57 16.83 5.09
N GLN A 97 -12.97 17.96 4.67
CA GLN A 97 -13.32 19.32 5.06
C GLN A 97 -12.77 20.33 4.03
N PRO A 98 -13.17 21.62 4.05
CA PRO A 98 -12.59 22.64 3.19
C PRO A 98 -11.06 22.70 3.30
N ALA A 99 -10.38 22.95 2.19
CA ALA A 99 -8.91 22.92 2.14
C ALA A 99 -8.23 23.92 3.12
N LEU A 100 -8.90 25.04 3.40
CA LEU A 100 -8.39 26.07 4.31
C LEU A 100 -8.56 25.71 5.80
N ASP A 101 -9.39 24.71 6.12
CA ASP A 101 -9.66 24.28 7.49
C ASP A 101 -8.75 23.12 7.93
N VAL A 102 -7.95 22.57 7.01
CA VAL A 102 -6.98 21.51 7.32
C VAL A 102 -5.78 22.13 8.04
N SER A 103 -5.45 21.60 9.21
CA SER A 103 -4.31 22.07 10.00
C SER A 103 -2.97 21.73 9.33
N GLU A 104 -1.92 22.48 9.67
CA GLU A 104 -0.55 22.20 9.23
C GLU A 104 -0.11 20.80 9.72
N ASP A 105 -0.45 20.42 10.96
CA ASP A 105 -0.15 19.10 11.52
C ASP A 105 -0.79 17.97 10.71
N ASP A 106 -2.05 18.13 10.28
CA ASP A 106 -2.74 17.15 9.44
C ASP A 106 -2.12 17.06 8.04
N PHE A 107 -1.73 18.21 7.47
CA PHE A 107 -1.00 18.26 6.21
C PHE A 107 0.33 17.50 6.33
N ASP A 108 1.15 17.85 7.32
CA ASP A 108 2.46 17.24 7.55
C ASP A 108 2.35 15.75 7.79
N LYS A 109 1.40 15.31 8.61
CA LYS A 109 1.12 13.90 8.87
C LYS A 109 0.73 13.15 7.59
N CYS A 110 -0.14 13.76 6.77
CA CYS A 110 -0.57 13.18 5.51
C CYS A 110 0.61 12.94 4.57
N TYR A 111 1.48 13.94 4.41
CA TYR A 111 2.66 13.82 3.55
C TYR A 111 3.75 12.94 4.17
N ALA A 112 3.93 12.96 5.48
CA ALA A 112 4.88 12.09 6.16
C ALA A 112 4.54 10.61 5.95
N ILE A 113 3.26 10.25 6.12
CA ILE A 113 2.83 8.85 6.00
C ILE A 113 2.71 8.43 4.53
N ASN A 114 2.09 9.26 3.67
CA ASN A 114 1.78 8.83 2.29
C ASN A 114 2.96 8.98 1.33
N VAL A 115 3.83 9.98 1.52
CA VAL A 115 4.88 10.33 0.55
C VAL A 115 6.28 10.06 1.10
N LYS A 116 6.61 10.62 2.28
CA LYS A 116 7.95 10.46 2.87
C LYS A 116 8.25 8.98 3.18
N SER A 117 7.25 8.19 3.57
CA SER A 117 7.43 6.75 3.79
C SER A 117 7.97 6.02 2.56
N ILE A 118 7.50 6.39 1.35
CA ILE A 118 7.99 5.83 0.08
C ILE A 118 9.45 6.22 -0.14
N TYR A 119 9.80 7.48 0.09
CA TYR A 119 11.20 7.91 0.05
C TYR A 119 12.07 7.08 1.01
N LEU A 120 11.62 6.91 2.26
CA LEU A 120 12.38 6.14 3.27
C LEU A 120 12.50 4.66 2.89
N SER A 121 11.43 4.04 2.42
CA SER A 121 11.50 2.66 1.94
C SER A 121 12.44 2.52 0.74
N THR A 122 12.42 3.48 -0.18
CA THR A 122 13.29 3.49 -1.36
C THR A 122 14.76 3.55 -0.97
N ILE A 123 15.19 4.52 -0.15
CA ILE A 123 16.61 4.69 0.20
C ILE A 123 17.17 3.50 1.00
N HIS A 124 16.33 2.74 1.68
CA HIS A 124 16.77 1.57 2.46
C HIS A 124 16.59 0.23 1.72
N ALA A 125 15.60 0.07 0.85
CA ALA A 125 15.41 -1.18 0.11
C ALA A 125 16.24 -1.25 -1.19
N VAL A 126 16.46 -0.13 -1.90
CA VAL A 126 17.22 -0.13 -3.15
C VAL A 126 18.63 -0.72 -2.99
N PRO A 127 19.42 -0.40 -1.96
CA PRO A 127 20.70 -1.05 -1.74
C PRO A 127 20.62 -2.58 -1.60
N VAL A 128 19.55 -3.07 -0.94
CA VAL A 128 19.29 -4.50 -0.79
C VAL A 128 18.93 -5.12 -2.14
N PHE A 129 18.03 -4.50 -2.89
CA PHE A 129 17.64 -4.95 -4.23
C PHE A 129 18.83 -4.99 -5.20
N ARG A 130 19.68 -3.96 -5.20
CA ARG A 130 20.91 -3.94 -6.02
C ARG A 130 21.86 -5.08 -5.66
N ALA A 131 22.06 -5.32 -4.37
CA ALA A 131 22.97 -6.38 -3.90
C ALA A 131 22.52 -7.79 -4.29
N GLN A 132 21.22 -8.00 -4.49
CA GLN A 132 20.63 -9.29 -4.88
C GLN A 132 20.25 -9.38 -6.36
N GLY A 133 20.48 -8.33 -7.17
CA GLY A 133 20.26 -8.32 -8.62
C GLY A 133 18.86 -7.92 -9.06
N GLY A 134 18.06 -7.33 -8.18
CA GLY A 134 16.73 -6.81 -8.53
C GLY A 134 15.71 -6.86 -7.39
N GLY A 135 14.52 -6.32 -7.65
CA GLY A 135 13.43 -6.30 -6.68
C GLY A 135 12.21 -5.57 -7.22
N SER A 136 11.18 -5.39 -6.38
CA SER A 136 9.96 -4.70 -6.80
C SER A 136 9.37 -3.85 -5.69
N PHE A 137 8.93 -2.63 -6.04
CA PHE A 137 8.06 -1.81 -5.21
C PHE A 137 6.62 -1.85 -5.74
N ILE A 138 5.66 -1.96 -4.82
CA ILE A 138 4.24 -1.79 -5.08
C ILE A 138 3.74 -0.69 -4.14
N ASN A 139 3.39 0.46 -4.71
CA ASN A 139 2.92 1.61 -3.94
C ASN A 139 1.40 1.71 -4.00
N ILE A 140 0.74 1.74 -2.84
CA ILE A 140 -0.71 1.92 -2.77
C ILE A 140 -1.03 3.41 -2.75
N ALA A 141 -1.42 3.95 -3.91
CA ALA A 141 -1.91 5.30 -4.04
C ALA A 141 -3.43 5.38 -3.79
N SER A 142 -4.19 5.93 -4.71
CA SER A 142 -5.65 6.02 -4.65
C SER A 142 -6.18 6.59 -5.96
N THR A 143 -7.43 6.26 -6.32
CA THR A 143 -8.19 7.01 -7.34
C THR A 143 -8.31 8.51 -7.01
N ALA A 144 -8.11 8.91 -5.76
CA ALA A 144 -8.05 10.32 -5.35
C ALA A 144 -6.90 11.09 -6.00
N GLY A 145 -5.79 10.42 -6.34
CA GLY A 145 -4.67 11.01 -7.07
C GLY A 145 -4.91 11.11 -8.59
N VAL A 146 -5.93 10.42 -9.12
CA VAL A 146 -6.31 10.40 -10.55
C VAL A 146 -7.53 11.28 -10.79
N ARG A 147 -8.57 11.09 -9.99
CA ARG A 147 -9.85 11.84 -10.07
C ARG A 147 -10.16 12.43 -8.68
N PRO A 148 -9.58 13.59 -8.35
CA PRO A 148 -9.65 14.18 -7.03
C PRO A 148 -11.09 14.54 -6.61
N ARG A 149 -11.34 14.50 -5.30
CA ARG A 149 -12.62 14.87 -4.70
C ARG A 149 -12.48 16.15 -3.89
N PRO A 150 -13.49 17.03 -3.87
CA PRO A 150 -13.54 18.16 -2.94
C PRO A 150 -13.44 17.67 -1.48
N GLY A 151 -12.87 18.51 -0.63
CA GLY A 151 -12.72 18.24 0.81
C GLY A 151 -11.53 17.37 1.19
N LEU A 152 -10.79 16.84 0.22
CA LEU A 152 -9.61 15.97 0.43
C LEU A 152 -8.36 16.50 -0.31
N THR A 153 -8.25 17.80 -0.50
CA THR A 153 -7.25 18.43 -1.37
C THR A 153 -5.82 17.93 -1.08
N TRP A 154 -5.40 17.96 0.18
CA TRP A 154 -4.03 17.58 0.54
C TRP A 154 -3.79 16.08 0.46
N TYR A 155 -4.78 15.27 0.79
CA TYR A 155 -4.74 13.84 0.55
C TYR A 155 -4.66 13.51 -0.95
N ASN A 156 -5.50 14.15 -1.78
CA ASN A 156 -5.45 13.96 -3.24
C ASN A 156 -4.07 14.31 -3.80
N GLY A 157 -3.49 15.43 -3.35
CA GLY A 157 -2.13 15.85 -3.71
C GLY A 157 -1.08 14.83 -3.30
N SER A 158 -1.16 14.31 -2.06
CA SER A 158 -0.24 13.28 -1.58
C SER A 158 -0.31 11.99 -2.42
N LYS A 159 -1.52 11.56 -2.82
CA LYS A 159 -1.70 10.37 -3.66
C LYS A 159 -1.30 10.60 -5.12
N GLY A 160 -1.48 11.81 -5.64
CA GLY A 160 -0.91 12.25 -6.92
C GLY A 160 0.63 12.22 -6.91
N ALA A 161 1.25 12.66 -5.81
CA ALA A 161 2.70 12.58 -5.62
C ALA A 161 3.18 11.11 -5.64
N VAL A 162 2.48 10.18 -4.98
CA VAL A 162 2.79 8.73 -5.03
C VAL A 162 2.80 8.21 -6.46
N ILE A 163 1.78 8.54 -7.26
CA ILE A 163 1.66 8.13 -8.67
C ILE A 163 2.86 8.62 -9.49
N THR A 164 3.17 9.91 -9.40
CA THR A 164 4.27 10.51 -10.16
C THR A 164 5.64 9.98 -9.70
N THR A 165 5.84 9.87 -8.38
CA THR A 165 7.08 9.33 -7.81
C THR A 165 7.28 7.88 -8.23
N SER A 166 6.23 7.06 -8.26
CA SER A 166 6.33 5.65 -8.72
C SER A 166 6.81 5.55 -10.17
N LYS A 167 6.29 6.40 -11.07
CA LYS A 167 6.71 6.44 -12.47
C LYS A 167 8.17 6.91 -12.62
N SER A 168 8.55 7.93 -11.85
CA SER A 168 9.93 8.45 -11.84
C SER A 168 10.92 7.40 -11.37
N LEU A 169 10.64 6.73 -10.24
CA LEU A 169 11.47 5.66 -9.72
C LEU A 169 11.55 4.46 -10.66
N ALA A 170 10.46 4.12 -11.37
CA ALA A 170 10.47 3.04 -12.37
C ALA A 170 11.46 3.31 -13.50
N ALA A 171 11.52 4.54 -13.99
CA ALA A 171 12.47 4.93 -15.03
C ALA A 171 13.91 4.95 -14.51
N GLU A 172 14.14 5.47 -13.29
CA GLU A 172 15.46 5.61 -12.71
C GLU A 172 16.08 4.28 -12.27
N LEU A 173 15.26 3.38 -11.70
CA LEU A 173 15.72 2.12 -11.11
C LEU A 173 15.61 0.92 -12.06
N GLY A 174 15.02 1.10 -13.24
CA GLY A 174 14.92 0.06 -14.27
C GLY A 174 16.26 -0.59 -14.65
N PRO A 175 17.35 0.19 -14.85
CA PRO A 175 18.70 -0.38 -15.11
C PRO A 175 19.23 -1.31 -14.01
N ASP A 176 18.73 -1.17 -12.78
CA ASP A 176 19.08 -2.04 -11.64
C ASP A 176 18.18 -3.29 -11.55
N ASN A 177 17.32 -3.55 -12.56
CA ASN A 177 16.31 -4.61 -12.53
C ASN A 177 15.33 -4.45 -11.34
N ILE A 178 15.00 -3.20 -10.97
CA ILE A 178 14.04 -2.87 -9.92
C ILE A 178 12.78 -2.31 -10.57
N ARG A 179 11.66 -3.01 -10.39
CA ARG A 179 10.37 -2.58 -10.90
C ARG A 179 9.65 -1.72 -9.86
N VAL A 180 8.95 -0.68 -10.30
CA VAL A 180 8.14 0.17 -9.42
C VAL A 180 6.78 0.38 -10.06
N ASN A 181 5.73 -0.08 -9.38
CA ASN A 181 4.37 0.03 -9.85
C ASN A 181 3.45 0.61 -8.77
N CYS A 182 2.28 1.08 -9.19
CA CYS A 182 1.30 1.71 -8.34
C CYS A 182 -0.05 1.02 -8.49
N ILE A 183 -0.82 0.95 -7.41
CA ILE A 183 -2.22 0.54 -7.41
C ILE A 183 -3.05 1.70 -6.89
N ASN A 184 -4.15 2.01 -7.57
CA ASN A 184 -5.08 3.09 -7.24
C ASN A 184 -6.45 2.52 -6.83
N PRO A 185 -6.65 2.11 -5.56
CA PRO A 185 -7.94 1.63 -5.11
C PRO A 185 -8.99 2.75 -5.10
N VAL A 186 -10.24 2.40 -5.39
CA VAL A 186 -11.39 3.24 -5.10
C VAL A 186 -11.76 3.14 -3.62
N PHE A 187 -12.58 4.09 -3.16
CA PHE A 187 -13.11 4.09 -1.79
C PHE A 187 -13.72 2.73 -1.41
N ASN A 188 -13.32 2.23 -0.24
CA ASN A 188 -13.87 1.05 0.40
C ASN A 188 -14.36 1.44 1.81
N PRO A 189 -15.66 1.27 2.12
CA PRO A 189 -16.24 1.65 3.42
C PRO A 189 -15.73 0.80 4.59
N ASP A 190 -15.17 -0.37 4.32
CA ASP A 190 -14.73 -1.32 5.34
C ASP A 190 -13.26 -1.12 5.75
N THR A 191 -12.66 0.02 5.39
CA THR A 191 -11.30 0.39 5.80
C THR A 191 -11.32 1.28 7.04
N GLY A 192 -10.27 1.24 7.85
CA GLY A 192 -10.11 2.10 9.04
C GLY A 192 -10.08 3.60 8.77
N LEU A 193 -9.95 4.02 7.50
CA LEU A 193 -9.92 5.44 7.08
C LEU A 193 -11.25 5.94 6.52
N SER A 194 -12.28 5.10 6.50
CA SER A 194 -13.53 5.40 5.80
C SER A 194 -14.30 6.59 6.39
N ALA A 195 -14.31 6.74 7.71
CA ALA A 195 -15.00 7.83 8.38
C ALA A 195 -14.33 9.19 8.12
N GLU A 196 -12.99 9.28 8.20
CA GLU A 196 -12.21 10.48 7.90
C GLU A 196 -12.35 10.86 6.43
N PHE A 197 -12.22 9.87 5.55
CA PHE A 197 -12.39 10.06 4.10
C PHE A 197 -13.77 10.60 3.73
N ALA A 198 -14.81 10.15 4.43
CA ALA A 198 -16.17 10.62 4.23
C ALA A 198 -16.50 11.92 5.01
N GLY A 199 -15.68 12.33 5.96
CA GLY A 199 -15.93 13.49 6.83
C GLY A 199 -16.88 13.19 8.00
N GLY A 200 -17.12 11.92 8.31
CA GLY A 200 -17.97 11.44 9.42
C GLY A 200 -18.56 10.07 9.15
N PRO A 201 -19.44 9.58 10.04
CA PRO A 201 -20.11 8.29 9.87
C PRO A 201 -20.80 8.19 8.52
N ILE A 202 -20.74 7.00 7.93
CA ILE A 202 -21.29 6.74 6.60
C ILE A 202 -22.59 5.93 6.78
N ASP A 203 -23.73 6.61 6.58
CA ASP A 203 -25.03 5.97 6.51
C ASP A 203 -25.27 5.25 5.16
N GLU A 204 -26.37 4.52 5.07
CA GLU A 204 -26.68 3.76 3.86
C GLU A 204 -26.99 4.66 2.64
N GLU A 205 -27.54 5.85 2.83
CA GLU A 205 -27.78 6.80 1.74
C GLU A 205 -26.44 7.27 1.14
N ARG A 206 -25.49 7.58 1.99
CA ARG A 206 -24.15 8.02 1.58
C ARG A 206 -23.36 6.88 0.92
N LYS A 207 -23.47 5.66 1.45
CA LYS A 207 -22.93 4.45 0.79
C LYS A 207 -23.53 4.26 -0.60
N ALA A 208 -24.86 4.41 -0.73
CA ALA A 208 -25.53 4.30 -2.03
C ALA A 208 -25.00 5.33 -3.04
N LYS A 209 -24.80 6.59 -2.63
CA LYS A 209 -24.21 7.64 -3.49
C LYS A 209 -22.78 7.30 -3.92
N PHE A 210 -21.93 6.81 -3.01
CA PHE A 210 -20.60 6.36 -3.36
C PHE A 210 -20.63 5.17 -4.34
N ARG A 211 -21.47 4.17 -4.06
CA ARG A 211 -21.65 3.00 -4.92
C ARG A 211 -22.13 3.36 -6.32
N ALA A 212 -23.09 4.28 -6.43
CA ALA A 212 -23.61 4.77 -7.71
C ALA A 212 -22.53 5.45 -8.58
N SER A 213 -21.43 5.92 -7.98
CA SER A 213 -20.30 6.49 -8.72
C SER A 213 -19.33 5.45 -9.29
N ILE A 214 -19.57 4.16 -9.03
CA ILE A 214 -18.73 3.03 -9.49
C ILE A 214 -19.53 2.24 -10.53
N PRO A 215 -19.17 2.27 -11.83
CA PRO A 215 -19.92 1.59 -12.88
C PRO A 215 -20.17 0.10 -12.66
N LEU A 216 -19.23 -0.64 -12.04
CA LEU A 216 -19.43 -2.04 -11.70
C LEU A 216 -20.43 -2.27 -10.53
N GLY A 217 -21.02 -1.21 -9.95
CA GLY A 217 -22.13 -1.27 -9.02
C GLY A 217 -21.83 -1.80 -7.61
N ARG A 218 -20.57 -2.02 -7.27
CA ARG A 218 -20.13 -2.46 -5.94
C ARG A 218 -18.89 -1.73 -5.46
N PHE A 219 -18.65 -1.73 -4.16
CA PHE A 219 -17.38 -1.32 -3.60
C PHE A 219 -16.27 -2.32 -3.93
N SER A 220 -15.02 -1.85 -4.01
CA SER A 220 -13.87 -2.74 -4.00
C SER A 220 -13.72 -3.41 -2.64
N THR A 221 -13.16 -4.60 -2.64
CA THR A 221 -12.76 -5.32 -1.43
C THR A 221 -11.24 -5.27 -1.26
N ALA A 222 -10.75 -5.62 -0.08
CA ALA A 222 -9.31 -5.80 0.12
C ALA A 222 -8.74 -6.87 -0.84
N LEU A 223 -9.53 -7.90 -1.17
CA LEU A 223 -9.12 -8.96 -2.11
C LEU A 223 -8.98 -8.44 -3.55
N ASP A 224 -9.83 -7.52 -4.01
CA ASP A 224 -9.69 -6.94 -5.35
C ASP A 224 -8.32 -6.24 -5.50
N VAL A 225 -7.92 -5.48 -4.47
CA VAL A 225 -6.61 -4.80 -4.44
C VAL A 225 -5.46 -5.80 -4.27
N ALA A 226 -5.65 -6.81 -3.42
CA ALA A 226 -4.65 -7.84 -3.17
C ALA A 226 -4.35 -8.68 -4.42
N ASN A 227 -5.34 -8.95 -5.28
CA ASN A 227 -5.14 -9.65 -6.54
C ASN A 227 -4.29 -8.83 -7.54
N ALA A 228 -4.46 -7.51 -7.60
CA ALA A 228 -3.58 -6.65 -8.38
C ALA A 228 -2.14 -6.64 -7.81
N ALA A 229 -2.01 -6.59 -6.47
CA ALA A 229 -0.72 -6.67 -5.81
C ALA A 229 -0.05 -8.03 -6.05
N LEU A 230 -0.80 -9.13 -6.02
CA LEU A 230 -0.32 -10.48 -6.34
C LEU A 230 0.27 -10.55 -7.77
N TYR A 231 -0.45 -10.02 -8.75
CA TYR A 231 0.04 -9.97 -10.13
C TYR A 231 1.35 -9.19 -10.22
N LEU A 232 1.40 -7.97 -9.66
CA LEU A 232 2.59 -7.12 -9.72
C LEU A 232 3.79 -7.68 -8.94
N ALA A 233 3.54 -8.48 -7.88
CA ALA A 233 4.58 -9.15 -7.10
C ALA A 233 5.14 -10.41 -7.77
N SER A 234 4.39 -11.00 -8.69
CA SER A 234 4.75 -12.24 -9.36
C SER A 234 5.72 -12.04 -10.54
N ASP A 235 6.33 -13.13 -10.99
CA ASP A 235 7.19 -13.13 -12.18
C ASP A 235 6.40 -12.95 -13.49
N GLU A 236 5.06 -13.07 -13.46
CA GLU A 236 4.19 -12.75 -14.59
C GLU A 236 4.23 -11.25 -14.95
N ALA A 237 4.67 -10.39 -14.03
CA ALA A 237 4.82 -8.96 -14.20
C ALA A 237 6.29 -8.52 -14.38
N ASP A 238 7.18 -9.41 -14.81
CA ASP A 238 8.64 -9.13 -14.91
C ASP A 238 8.98 -7.98 -15.87
N PHE A 239 8.12 -7.74 -16.89
CA PHE A 239 8.26 -6.64 -17.84
C PHE A 239 7.28 -5.48 -17.58
N ILE A 240 6.68 -5.41 -16.36
CA ILE A 240 5.74 -4.37 -15.97
C ILE A 240 6.39 -3.45 -14.94
N SER A 241 6.69 -2.21 -15.34
CA SER A 241 7.22 -1.16 -14.48
C SER A 241 6.68 0.20 -14.88
N GLY A 242 6.40 1.07 -13.91
CA GLY A 242 5.86 2.41 -14.13
C GLY A 242 4.35 2.46 -14.37
N VAL A 243 3.62 1.34 -14.25
CA VAL A 243 2.16 1.35 -14.41
C VAL A 243 1.46 1.79 -13.13
N CYS A 244 0.26 2.36 -13.33
CA CYS A 244 -0.70 2.63 -12.27
C CYS A 244 -1.97 1.85 -12.62
N ILE A 245 -2.34 0.88 -11.77
CA ILE A 245 -3.53 0.05 -11.99
C ILE A 245 -4.68 0.60 -11.15
N GLU A 246 -5.72 1.09 -11.82
CA GLU A 246 -6.98 1.47 -11.16
C GLU A 246 -7.75 0.21 -10.78
N VAL A 247 -7.93 -0.01 -9.45
CA VAL A 247 -8.82 -1.04 -8.91
C VAL A 247 -10.07 -0.35 -8.41
N ASP A 248 -10.91 0.09 -9.37
CA ASP A 248 -11.93 1.10 -9.11
C ASP A 248 -13.31 0.85 -9.76
N GLY A 249 -13.46 -0.25 -10.49
CA GLY A 249 -14.71 -0.59 -11.16
C GLY A 249 -15.13 0.42 -12.22
N ALA A 250 -14.16 1.01 -12.93
CA ALA A 250 -14.32 2.03 -13.95
C ALA A 250 -14.71 3.43 -13.40
N ARG A 251 -14.42 3.71 -12.10
CA ARG A 251 -14.74 4.98 -11.45
C ARG A 251 -13.99 6.18 -12.06
N CYS A 252 -12.81 5.95 -12.64
CA CYS A 252 -11.93 7.02 -13.14
C CYS A 252 -11.99 7.23 -14.66
N VAL A 253 -12.85 6.54 -15.38
CA VAL A 253 -13.11 6.73 -16.80
C VAL A 253 -14.37 7.54 -17.04
#